data_560e1d2324cf58d9fd77902942fe43d3
#
_entry.id   560e1d2324cf58d9fd77902942fe43d3
#
_cell.length_a   1.000
_cell.length_b   1.000
_cell.length_c   1.000
_cell.angle_alpha   90.00
_cell.angle_beta   90.00
_cell.angle_gamma   90.00
#
_symmetry.space_group_name_H-M   'P 1'
#
loop_
_entity.id
_entity.type
_entity.pdbx_description
1 polymer ?
#
loop_
_entity_poly.entity_id
_entity_poly.type
_entity_poly.pdbx_seq_one_letter_code
_entity_poly.pdbx_strand_id
1 'polypeptide(L)'
;MRTINLNNIIQFQIPENWISEQDEDFTLFYEDTPDSATLRVQTLLFSVPNTEQIIQQKLAESSTIALQNGLPCAFKHEQSEENGEILEIDFWDITIPISDTQIAICCFSYTILAEQASQEHFIQEREMINRAICHADFFSSQIKII
;
A
#
# COMPACT_ATOMS: atom_id res chain seq x y z
N MET A 1 -7.33 4.40 16.35
CA MET A 1 -6.55 3.76 15.28
C MET A 1 -5.74 2.60 15.82
N ARG A 2 -5.63 1.56 15.04
CA ARG A 2 -4.86 0.37 15.37
C ARG A 2 -3.60 0.32 14.50
N THR A 3 -2.45 0.02 15.11
CA THR A 3 -1.19 -0.07 14.39
C THR A 3 -0.99 -1.47 13.83
N ILE A 4 -0.66 -1.56 12.54
CA ILE A 4 -0.37 -2.80 11.84
C ILE A 4 1.11 -2.82 11.49
N ASN A 5 1.77 -3.93 11.83
CA ASN A 5 3.16 -4.17 11.42
C ASN A 5 3.17 -5.42 10.54
N LEU A 6 3.66 -5.30 9.31
CA LEU A 6 3.78 -6.41 8.37
C LEU A 6 5.24 -6.75 8.14
N ASN A 7 5.64 -7.93 8.66
CA ASN A 7 6.95 -8.54 8.44
C ASN A 7 8.12 -7.65 8.86
N ASN A 8 7.90 -6.71 9.79
CA ASN A 8 8.90 -5.73 10.20
C ASN A 8 9.44 -4.90 9.03
N ILE A 9 8.67 -4.77 7.97
CA ILE A 9 9.01 -3.97 6.80
C ILE A 9 8.23 -2.66 6.80
N ILE A 10 6.94 -2.73 7.10
CA ILE A 10 6.08 -1.56 7.10
C ILE A 10 5.18 -1.55 8.34
N GLN A 11 4.94 -0.35 8.86
CA GLN A 11 4.01 -0.12 9.96
C GLN A 11 3.11 1.05 9.60
N PHE A 12 1.80 0.83 9.69
CA PHE A 12 0.80 1.85 9.35
C PHE A 12 -0.42 1.69 10.23
N GLN A 13 -1.34 2.64 10.18
CA GLN A 13 -2.51 2.67 11.03
C GLN A 13 -3.80 2.52 10.23
N ILE A 14 -4.72 1.74 10.79
CA ILE A 14 -6.08 1.56 10.26
C ILE A 14 -7.08 1.78 11.38
N PRO A 15 -8.38 1.96 11.08
CA PRO A 15 -9.41 2.04 12.12
C PRO A 15 -9.43 0.79 12.99
N GLU A 16 -9.70 0.97 14.29
CA GLU A 16 -9.67 -0.14 15.26
C GLU A 16 -10.71 -1.21 14.97
N ASN A 17 -11.84 -0.84 14.39
CA ASN A 17 -12.94 -1.75 14.11
C ASN A 17 -12.80 -2.54 12.81
N TRP A 18 -11.73 -2.31 12.05
CA TRP A 18 -11.49 -3.07 10.84
C TRP A 18 -11.01 -4.47 11.15
N ILE A 19 -11.46 -5.43 10.32
CA ILE A 19 -11.06 -6.84 10.43
C ILE A 19 -9.80 -7.05 9.62
N SER A 20 -8.88 -7.88 10.13
CA SER A 20 -7.69 -8.33 9.43
C SER A 20 -7.81 -9.81 9.10
N GLU A 21 -7.44 -10.19 7.89
CA GLU A 21 -7.55 -11.56 7.43
C GLU A 21 -6.38 -11.90 6.54
N GLN A 22 -5.80 -13.09 6.70
CA GLN A 22 -4.70 -13.54 5.86
C GLN A 22 -5.24 -14.37 4.71
N ASP A 23 -4.88 -14.03 3.48
CA ASP A 23 -5.27 -14.75 2.27
C ASP A 23 -4.04 -14.97 1.39
N GLU A 24 -3.44 -16.14 1.50
CA GLU A 24 -2.19 -16.50 0.82
C GLU A 24 -1.07 -15.49 1.15
N ASP A 25 -0.59 -14.75 0.15
CA ASP A 25 0.48 -13.77 0.34
C ASP A 25 -0.02 -12.37 0.71
N PHE A 26 -1.34 -12.21 0.77
CA PHE A 26 -1.96 -10.92 1.05
C PHE A 26 -2.51 -10.86 2.47
N THR A 27 -2.46 -9.68 3.07
CA THR A 27 -3.22 -9.38 4.28
C THR A 27 -4.35 -8.46 3.87
N LEU A 28 -5.57 -8.83 4.22
CA LEU A 28 -6.78 -8.09 3.89
C LEU A 28 -7.25 -7.30 5.10
N PHE A 29 -7.70 -6.07 4.86
CA PHE A 29 -8.29 -5.21 5.90
C PHE A 29 -9.60 -4.67 5.38
N TYR A 30 -10.65 -4.76 6.18
CA TYR A 30 -11.96 -4.28 5.77
C TYR A 30 -12.84 -4.01 6.98
N GLU A 31 -13.83 -3.15 6.77
CA GLU A 31 -14.85 -2.87 7.78
C GLU A 31 -15.87 -4.01 7.79
N ASP A 32 -16.29 -4.45 8.97
CA ASP A 32 -17.26 -5.56 9.10
C ASP A 32 -18.69 -5.05 8.88
N THR A 33 -18.96 -4.65 7.62
CA THR A 33 -20.27 -4.17 7.20
C THR A 33 -20.59 -4.74 5.81
N PRO A 34 -21.87 -4.84 5.44
CA PRO A 34 -22.23 -5.24 4.08
C PRO A 34 -21.62 -4.27 3.05
N ASP A 35 -21.17 -4.84 1.94
CA ASP A 35 -20.60 -4.08 0.82
C ASP A 35 -19.38 -3.23 1.17
N SER A 36 -18.63 -3.65 2.17
CA SER A 36 -17.39 -2.95 2.54
C SER A 36 -16.33 -3.10 1.46
N ALA A 37 -15.47 -2.06 1.36
CA ALA A 37 -14.30 -2.11 0.50
C ALA A 37 -13.20 -2.96 1.16
N THR A 38 -12.25 -3.41 0.35
CA THR A 38 -11.14 -4.23 0.83
C THR A 38 -9.81 -3.55 0.50
N LEU A 39 -8.97 -3.40 1.52
CA LEU A 39 -7.58 -3.01 1.37
C LEU A 39 -6.72 -4.27 1.43
N ARG A 40 -5.95 -4.54 0.38
CA ARG A 40 -5.00 -5.65 0.34
C ARG A 40 -3.60 -5.12 0.42
N VAL A 41 -2.76 -5.80 1.20
CA VAL A 41 -1.37 -5.41 1.36
C VAL A 41 -0.49 -6.64 1.17
N GLN A 42 0.57 -6.48 0.38
CA GLN A 42 1.54 -7.53 0.12
C GLN A 42 2.94 -6.95 0.20
N THR A 43 3.86 -7.69 0.83
CA THR A 43 5.28 -7.34 0.84
C THR A 43 6.06 -8.41 0.09
N LEU A 44 6.94 -7.98 -0.82
CA LEU A 44 7.77 -8.86 -1.64
C LEU A 44 9.23 -8.46 -1.48
N LEU A 45 10.13 -9.45 -1.44
CA LEU A 45 11.56 -9.22 -1.36
C LEU A 45 12.23 -9.58 -2.68
N PHE A 46 13.12 -8.72 -3.14
CA PHE A 46 13.86 -8.94 -4.39
C PHE A 46 15.34 -8.69 -4.18
N SER A 47 16.17 -9.50 -4.84
CA SER A 47 17.60 -9.25 -4.93
C SER A 47 17.87 -8.35 -6.14
N VAL A 48 18.70 -7.34 -5.95
CA VAL A 48 19.06 -6.37 -7.02
C VAL A 48 20.57 -6.15 -6.99
N PRO A 49 21.18 -5.76 -8.12
CA PRO A 49 22.63 -5.50 -8.15
C PRO A 49 23.07 -4.34 -7.26
N ASN A 50 22.24 -3.30 -7.16
CA ASN A 50 22.54 -2.12 -6.36
C ASN A 50 21.24 -1.42 -5.97
N THR A 51 20.94 -1.46 -4.67
CA THR A 51 19.70 -0.89 -4.12
C THR A 51 19.60 0.62 -4.36
N GLU A 52 20.68 1.37 -4.12
CA GLU A 52 20.67 2.81 -4.30
C GLU A 52 20.33 3.21 -5.73
N GLN A 53 20.89 2.51 -6.70
CA GLN A 53 20.61 2.77 -8.10
C GLN A 53 19.15 2.51 -8.44
N ILE A 54 18.56 1.43 -7.91
CA ILE A 54 17.15 1.11 -8.11
C ILE A 54 16.27 2.20 -7.50
N ILE A 55 16.58 2.65 -6.28
CA ILE A 55 15.80 3.70 -5.61
C ILE A 55 15.86 5.00 -6.42
N GLN A 56 17.04 5.40 -6.90
CA GLN A 56 17.19 6.60 -7.72
C GLN A 56 16.40 6.51 -9.02
N GLN A 57 16.42 5.35 -9.65
CA GLN A 57 15.65 5.10 -10.87
C GLN A 57 14.15 5.19 -10.60
N LYS A 58 13.68 4.60 -9.50
CA LYS A 58 12.27 4.64 -9.11
C LYS A 58 11.83 6.05 -8.78
N LEU A 59 12.64 6.83 -8.08
CA LEU A 59 12.34 8.23 -7.78
C LEU A 59 12.20 9.07 -9.05
N ALA A 60 13.00 8.80 -10.07
CA ALA A 60 12.92 9.50 -11.34
C ALA A 60 11.62 9.17 -12.10
N GLU A 61 11.12 7.94 -11.94
CA GLU A 61 9.90 7.47 -12.62
C GLU A 61 8.63 7.73 -11.81
N SER A 62 8.73 7.72 -10.47
CA SER A 62 7.59 7.75 -9.56
C SER A 62 7.42 9.14 -8.96
N SER A 63 6.66 9.99 -9.61
CA SER A 63 6.40 11.34 -9.12
C SER A 63 4.97 11.51 -8.61
N THR A 64 4.18 10.44 -8.57
CA THR A 64 2.74 10.54 -8.34
C THR A 64 2.39 10.83 -6.88
N ILE A 65 3.10 10.21 -5.93
CA ILE A 65 2.85 10.39 -4.50
C ILE A 65 4.16 10.62 -3.77
N ALA A 66 4.20 11.69 -2.98
CA ALA A 66 5.33 12.00 -2.12
C ALA A 66 5.06 11.42 -0.74
N LEU A 67 5.86 10.43 -0.35
CA LEU A 67 5.81 9.87 0.99
C LEU A 67 6.59 10.75 1.96
N GLN A 68 6.19 10.75 3.23
CA GLN A 68 6.83 11.54 4.27
C GLN A 68 8.33 11.19 4.40
N ASN A 69 8.70 9.92 4.20
CA ASN A 69 10.07 9.46 4.32
C ASN A 69 10.90 9.59 3.02
N GLY A 70 10.30 10.08 1.93
CA GLY A 70 10.98 10.27 0.66
C GLY A 70 11.18 9.04 -0.19
N LEU A 71 10.62 7.89 0.18
CA LEU A 71 10.71 6.67 -0.64
C LEU A 71 9.85 6.78 -1.89
N PRO A 72 10.25 6.09 -2.98
CA PRO A 72 9.45 6.12 -4.21
C PRO A 72 8.13 5.39 -4.04
N CYS A 73 7.04 6.04 -4.45
CA CYS A 73 5.71 5.45 -4.45
C CYS A 73 5.03 5.75 -5.79
N ALA A 74 4.70 4.69 -6.51
CA ALA A 74 3.92 4.79 -7.72
C ALA A 74 2.45 4.57 -7.40
N PHE A 75 1.59 5.47 -7.85
CA PHE A 75 0.15 5.34 -7.69
C PHE A 75 -0.51 5.19 -9.04
N LYS A 76 -1.51 4.29 -9.13
CA LYS A 76 -2.34 4.18 -10.32
C LYS A 76 -3.76 3.79 -9.92
N HIS A 77 -4.71 4.14 -10.80
CA HIS A 77 -6.11 3.78 -10.66
C HIS A 77 -6.53 2.99 -11.89
N GLU A 78 -7.20 1.87 -11.69
CA GLU A 78 -7.64 0.99 -12.76
C GLU A 78 -9.10 0.59 -12.57
N GLN A 79 -9.76 0.25 -13.68
CA GLN A 79 -11.05 -0.42 -13.66
C GLN A 79 -10.86 -1.86 -14.09
N SER A 80 -11.65 -2.76 -13.51
CA SER A 80 -11.65 -4.17 -13.83
C SER A 80 -13.10 -4.67 -13.84
N GLU A 81 -13.37 -5.69 -14.62
CA GLU A 81 -14.68 -6.31 -14.63
C GLU A 81 -14.56 -7.75 -14.13
N GLU A 82 -15.35 -8.10 -13.11
CA GLU A 82 -15.38 -9.45 -12.56
C GLU A 82 -16.84 -9.86 -12.34
N ASN A 83 -17.23 -11.01 -12.90
CA ASN A 83 -18.56 -11.58 -12.72
C ASN A 83 -19.70 -10.59 -13.03
N GLY A 84 -19.50 -9.74 -14.05
CA GLY A 84 -20.48 -8.76 -14.47
C GLY A 84 -20.48 -7.47 -13.64
N GLU A 85 -19.60 -7.36 -12.67
CA GLU A 85 -19.46 -6.15 -11.85
C GLU A 85 -18.23 -5.36 -12.27
N ILE A 86 -18.34 -4.03 -12.30
CA ILE A 86 -17.23 -3.15 -12.58
C ILE A 86 -16.61 -2.74 -11.25
N LEU A 87 -15.31 -2.98 -11.12
CA LEU A 87 -14.53 -2.63 -9.94
C LEU A 87 -13.62 -1.45 -10.24
N GLU A 88 -13.39 -0.61 -9.25
CA GLU A 88 -12.37 0.42 -9.29
C GLU A 88 -11.31 0.11 -8.25
N ILE A 89 -10.05 0.15 -8.66
CA ILE A 89 -8.94 -0.28 -7.81
C ILE A 89 -7.87 0.81 -7.82
N ASP A 90 -7.49 1.25 -6.62
CA ASP A 90 -6.34 2.12 -6.43
C ASP A 90 -5.15 1.28 -6.00
N PHE A 91 -3.98 1.52 -6.59
CA PHE A 91 -2.74 0.82 -6.27
C PHE A 91 -1.66 1.80 -5.80
N TRP A 92 -0.95 1.42 -4.74
CA TRP A 92 0.24 2.12 -4.26
C TRP A 92 1.38 1.11 -4.21
N ASP A 93 2.44 1.35 -4.97
CA ASP A 93 3.62 0.50 -4.99
C ASP A 93 4.81 1.26 -4.42
N ILE A 94 5.34 0.79 -3.29
CA ILE A 94 6.42 1.45 -2.58
C ILE A 94 7.66 0.58 -2.60
N THR A 95 8.80 1.16 -3.00
CA THR A 95 10.09 0.46 -3.03
C THR A 95 10.88 0.84 -1.78
N ILE A 96 11.29 -0.17 -1.00
CA ILE A 96 11.92 0.00 0.29
C ILE A 96 13.32 -0.64 0.28
N PRO A 97 14.39 0.10 0.60
CA PRO A 97 15.73 -0.49 0.68
C PRO A 97 15.85 -1.36 1.93
N ILE A 98 16.28 -2.60 1.75
CA ILE A 98 16.54 -3.53 2.86
C ILE A 98 18.04 -3.63 3.13
N SER A 99 18.84 -3.78 2.07
CA SER A 99 20.29 -3.82 2.12
C SER A 99 20.84 -3.28 0.80
N ASP A 100 22.13 -3.32 0.61
CA ASP A 100 22.77 -2.84 -0.63
C ASP A 100 22.35 -3.63 -1.87
N THR A 101 21.91 -4.88 -1.67
CA THR A 101 21.55 -5.79 -2.76
C THR A 101 20.16 -6.38 -2.60
N GLN A 102 19.32 -5.82 -1.73
CA GLN A 102 17.99 -6.33 -1.51
C GLN A 102 17.00 -5.19 -1.28
N ILE A 103 15.84 -5.30 -1.95
CA ILE A 103 14.73 -4.37 -1.76
C ILE A 103 13.48 -5.12 -1.36
N ALA A 104 12.58 -4.42 -0.69
CA ALA A 104 11.22 -4.87 -0.51
C ALA A 104 10.31 -3.98 -1.37
N ILE A 105 9.24 -4.57 -1.90
CA ILE A 105 8.17 -3.81 -2.51
C ILE A 105 6.92 -4.05 -1.68
N CYS A 106 6.32 -2.97 -1.22
CA CYS A 106 5.06 -3.02 -0.49
C CYS A 106 3.95 -2.54 -1.41
N CYS A 107 3.02 -3.43 -1.74
CA CYS A 107 1.91 -3.15 -2.63
C CYS A 107 0.63 -3.05 -1.83
N PHE A 108 -0.04 -1.90 -1.93
CA PHE A 108 -1.38 -1.70 -1.39
C PHE A 108 -2.37 -1.65 -2.55
N SER A 109 -3.53 -2.28 -2.39
CA SER A 109 -4.63 -2.08 -3.33
C SER A 109 -5.92 -1.90 -2.58
N TYR A 110 -6.72 -0.93 -3.01
CA TYR A 110 -8.03 -0.64 -2.42
C TYR A 110 -9.08 -0.81 -3.50
N THR A 111 -10.00 -1.75 -3.28
CA THR A 111 -11.01 -2.16 -4.27
C THR A 111 -12.40 -1.79 -3.81
N ILE A 112 -13.15 -1.10 -4.67
CA ILE A 112 -14.55 -0.77 -4.47
C ILE A 112 -15.34 -1.11 -5.73
N LEU A 113 -16.67 -1.20 -5.60
CA LEU A 113 -17.55 -1.25 -6.77
C LEU A 113 -17.59 0.13 -7.42
N ALA A 114 -17.71 0.17 -8.75
CA ALA A 114 -17.76 1.45 -9.48
C ALA A 114 -18.85 2.38 -8.97
N GLU A 115 -19.99 1.82 -8.59
CA GLU A 115 -21.12 2.59 -8.05
C GLU A 115 -20.86 3.20 -6.68
N GLN A 116 -19.83 2.72 -5.96
CA GLN A 116 -19.43 3.26 -4.66
C GLN A 116 -18.47 4.43 -4.77
N ALA A 117 -17.86 4.63 -5.94
CA ALA A 117 -16.80 5.62 -6.12
C ALA A 117 -17.23 7.05 -5.81
N SER A 118 -18.51 7.38 -6.02
CA SER A 118 -19.05 8.71 -5.76
C SER A 118 -19.68 8.86 -4.37
N GLN A 119 -19.73 7.79 -3.58
CA GLN A 119 -20.30 7.84 -2.23
C GLN A 119 -19.31 8.44 -1.25
N GLU A 120 -19.78 9.35 -0.41
CA GLU A 120 -18.95 10.09 0.53
C GLU A 120 -18.15 9.18 1.46
N HIS A 121 -18.76 8.10 1.94
CA HIS A 121 -18.09 7.15 2.82
C HIS A 121 -16.80 6.59 2.18
N PHE A 122 -16.87 6.18 0.90
CA PHE A 122 -15.73 5.59 0.22
C PHE A 122 -14.71 6.63 -0.23
N ILE A 123 -15.16 7.84 -0.54
CA ILE A 123 -14.25 8.97 -0.82
C ILE A 123 -13.39 9.27 0.41
N GLN A 124 -14.02 9.37 1.58
CA GLN A 124 -13.30 9.62 2.84
C GLN A 124 -12.39 8.45 3.22
N GLU A 125 -12.83 7.22 2.98
CA GLU A 125 -12.05 6.03 3.27
C GLU A 125 -10.77 5.98 2.41
N ARG A 126 -10.89 6.29 1.11
CA ARG A 126 -9.73 6.37 0.21
C ARG A 126 -8.74 7.44 0.65
N GLU A 127 -9.23 8.60 1.06
CA GLU A 127 -8.37 9.66 1.57
C GLU A 127 -7.66 9.25 2.85
N MET A 128 -8.35 8.56 3.75
CA MET A 128 -7.77 8.06 4.99
C MET A 128 -6.66 7.04 4.70
N ILE A 129 -6.90 6.12 3.75
CA ILE A 129 -5.90 5.12 3.35
C ILE A 129 -4.68 5.80 2.75
N ASN A 130 -4.88 6.78 1.86
CA ASN A 130 -3.78 7.50 1.25
C ASN A 130 -2.92 8.20 2.32
N ARG A 131 -3.55 8.83 3.31
CA ARG A 131 -2.82 9.46 4.41
C ARG A 131 -2.06 8.43 5.24
N ALA A 132 -2.68 7.28 5.52
CA ALA A 132 -2.03 6.22 6.28
C ALA A 132 -0.78 5.71 5.57
N ILE A 133 -0.83 5.56 4.26
CA ILE A 133 0.30 5.13 3.45
C ILE A 133 1.39 6.20 3.41
N CYS A 134 1.00 7.46 3.21
CA CYS A 134 1.96 8.57 3.15
C CYS A 134 2.72 8.76 4.46
N HIS A 135 2.11 8.40 5.59
CA HIS A 135 2.69 8.55 6.94
C HIS A 135 3.18 7.23 7.54
N ALA A 136 3.20 6.15 6.74
CA ALA A 136 3.66 4.86 7.23
C ALA A 136 5.15 4.88 7.57
N ASP A 137 5.55 4.06 8.52
CA ASP A 137 6.94 3.84 8.86
C ASP A 137 7.45 2.60 8.14
N PHE A 138 8.67 2.70 7.58
CA PHE A 138 9.29 1.61 6.86
C PHE A 138 10.58 1.23 7.58
N PHE A 139 10.74 -0.05 7.82
CA PHE A 139 11.85 -0.59 8.59
C PHE A 139 12.78 -1.38 7.68
N SER A 140 14.02 -0.91 7.54
CA SER A 140 15.07 -1.65 6.88
C SER A 140 16.35 -1.36 7.60
N SER A 141 17.38 -2.19 7.37
CA SER A 141 18.68 -1.99 7.99
C SER A 141 19.27 -0.64 7.59
N GLN A 142 19.01 -0.18 6.36
CA GLN A 142 19.51 1.12 5.90
C GLN A 142 18.80 2.29 6.54
N ILE A 143 17.46 2.18 6.72
CA ILE A 143 16.68 3.23 7.36
C ILE A 143 17.00 3.33 8.86
N LYS A 144 17.20 2.20 9.52
CA LYS A 144 17.46 2.15 10.96
C LYS A 144 18.84 2.67 11.35
N ILE A 145 19.79 2.57 10.46
CA ILE A 145 21.17 3.00 10.71
C ILE A 145 21.29 4.52 10.65
N ILE A 146 20.40 5.16 9.93
CA ILE A 146 20.33 6.60 9.83
C ILE A 146 19.69 7.20 11.08
#